data_583c7aafd34044319e0f37b7377e41e7
#
_entry.id   583c7aafd34044319e0f37b7377e41e7
#
_cell.length_a   1.000
_cell.length_b   1.000
_cell.length_c   1.000
_cell.angle_alpha   90.00
_cell.angle_beta   90.00
_cell.angle_gamma   90.00
#
_symmetry.space_group_name_H-M   'P 1'
#
loop_
_entity.id
_entity.type
_entity.pdbx_description
1 polymer ?
#
loop_
_entity_poly.entity_id
_entity_poly.type
_entity_poly.pdbx_seq_one_letter_code
_entity_poly.pdbx_strand_id
1 'polypeptide(L)'
;MTRQYRQAIMLRWLGRGFAMLTALLLGAPAAPAQAQPPGLQNTNVNVNYVYAASLGFGGYSLGGLSANVYALPLSYALPGLPHDGWTLKLLLPIQIGFYDFNATVAGQKISISQQSLTAVPGAELQIPINDWLVVKPFAQGGVGHAFGTGSGNPNAWVYLAGARSVAQWRAGGYTFSLGNGAVYAGDTTAGSGFAEHYVSLQIAAEVRRPLGFQIGHWTPDIGLYAAEYYYPAPLVFSRFLHTPLRIDNQNEIGFSVGIAEPFKLLSLSNPRIGAGIVFGGGLTVYHINFGFPF
;
A
#
# COMPACT_ATOMS: atom_id res chain seq x y z
N MET A 1 12.41 -40.01 6.17
CA MET A 1 12.72 -38.92 5.24
C MET A 1 13.36 -37.80 6.02
N THR A 2 14.63 -37.55 5.80
CA THR A 2 15.48 -36.67 6.60
C THR A 2 15.16 -35.18 6.34
N ARG A 3 15.32 -34.36 7.37
CA ARG A 3 15.08 -32.88 7.35
C ARG A 3 15.76 -32.16 6.17
N GLN A 4 16.90 -32.64 5.72
CA GLN A 4 17.63 -32.06 4.56
C GLN A 4 16.91 -32.28 3.22
N TYR A 5 16.16 -33.34 3.03
CA TYR A 5 15.42 -33.59 1.80
C TYR A 5 14.22 -32.63 1.63
N ARG A 6 13.59 -32.23 2.76
CA ARG A 6 12.53 -31.26 2.76
C ARG A 6 13.02 -29.84 2.41
N GLN A 7 14.21 -29.46 2.85
CA GLN A 7 14.80 -28.15 2.53
C GLN A 7 15.20 -28.01 1.05
N ALA A 8 15.73 -29.08 0.45
CA ALA A 8 16.10 -29.06 -0.98
C ALA A 8 14.90 -29.02 -1.93
N ILE A 9 13.79 -29.66 -1.56
CA ILE A 9 12.52 -29.55 -2.29
C ILE A 9 11.93 -28.15 -2.15
N MET A 10 11.99 -27.55 -0.97
CA MET A 10 11.49 -26.20 -0.69
C MET A 10 12.18 -25.12 -1.53
N LEU A 11 13.52 -25.18 -1.66
CA LEU A 11 14.28 -24.26 -2.53
C LEU A 11 13.95 -24.39 -4.03
N ARG A 12 13.69 -25.61 -4.50
CA ARG A 12 13.30 -25.87 -5.89
C ARG A 12 11.91 -25.36 -6.25
N TRP A 13 10.96 -25.36 -5.28
CA TRP A 13 9.61 -24.85 -5.46
C TRP A 13 9.56 -23.32 -5.37
N LEU A 14 10.37 -22.70 -4.51
CA LEU A 14 10.53 -21.24 -4.45
C LEU A 14 11.01 -20.66 -5.79
N GLY A 15 12.00 -21.31 -6.44
CA GLY A 15 12.48 -20.87 -7.74
C GLY A 15 11.46 -21.01 -8.88
N ARG A 16 10.60 -22.03 -8.82
CA ARG A 16 9.56 -22.25 -9.86
C ARG A 16 8.31 -21.40 -9.67
N GLY A 17 7.90 -21.13 -8.41
CA GLY A 17 6.79 -20.24 -8.10
C GLY A 17 7.10 -18.80 -8.48
N PHE A 18 8.33 -18.37 -8.26
CA PHE A 18 8.79 -17.03 -8.64
C PHE A 18 8.82 -16.82 -10.16
N ALA A 19 9.27 -17.83 -10.92
CA ALA A 19 9.31 -17.76 -12.39
C ALA A 19 7.90 -17.74 -13.02
N MET A 20 6.92 -18.39 -12.42
CA MET A 20 5.54 -18.42 -12.93
C MET A 20 4.80 -17.11 -12.70
N LEU A 21 5.03 -16.42 -11.56
CA LEU A 21 4.44 -15.11 -11.27
C LEU A 21 5.04 -14.03 -12.17
N THR A 22 6.35 -14.10 -12.45
CA THR A 22 7.04 -13.16 -13.35
C THR A 22 6.57 -13.32 -14.81
N ALA A 23 6.25 -14.54 -15.24
CA ALA A 23 5.77 -14.80 -16.60
C ALA A 23 4.34 -14.30 -16.85
N LEU A 24 3.48 -14.27 -15.82
CA LEU A 24 2.11 -13.73 -15.94
C LEU A 24 2.09 -12.20 -16.04
N LEU A 25 3.10 -11.51 -15.49
CA LEU A 25 3.21 -10.05 -15.48
C LEU A 25 3.81 -9.47 -16.77
N LEU A 26 4.54 -10.28 -17.55
CA LEU A 26 5.16 -9.83 -18.80
C LEU A 26 4.23 -9.87 -20.02
N GLY A 27 3.01 -10.42 -19.87
CA GLY A 27 2.05 -10.58 -20.96
C GLY A 27 0.96 -9.50 -21.05
N ALA A 28 0.91 -8.53 -20.15
CA ALA A 28 -0.05 -7.44 -20.27
C ALA A 28 0.43 -6.46 -21.34
N PRO A 29 -0.35 -6.23 -22.44
CA PRO A 29 0.00 -5.21 -23.40
C PRO A 29 0.02 -3.86 -22.69
N ALA A 30 1.15 -3.17 -22.73
CA ALA A 30 1.24 -1.79 -22.29
C ALA A 30 0.25 -0.98 -23.13
N ALA A 31 -0.80 -0.47 -22.49
CA ALA A 31 -1.69 0.48 -23.12
C ALA A 31 -0.84 1.68 -23.55
N PRO A 32 -0.97 2.17 -24.80
CA PRO A 32 -0.19 3.31 -25.25
C PRO A 32 -0.48 4.49 -24.36
N ALA A 33 0.57 5.04 -23.75
CA ALA A 33 0.49 6.29 -23.02
C ALA A 33 -0.02 7.36 -24.00
N GLN A 34 -1.25 7.78 -23.86
CA GLN A 34 -1.80 8.89 -24.62
C GLN A 34 -1.08 10.15 -24.21
N ALA A 35 -0.23 10.65 -25.09
CA ALA A 35 0.38 11.97 -24.97
C ALA A 35 -0.74 13.01 -24.96
N GLN A 36 -0.93 13.68 -23.83
CA GLN A 36 -1.89 14.77 -23.70
C GLN A 36 -1.42 15.99 -24.50
N PRO A 37 -2.31 16.66 -25.26
CA PRO A 37 -1.96 17.87 -25.98
C PRO A 37 -1.56 18.99 -25.02
N PRO A 38 -0.54 19.80 -25.36
CA PRO A 38 -0.12 20.93 -24.57
C PRO A 38 -1.15 22.06 -24.70
N GLY A 39 -1.79 22.38 -23.61
CA GLY A 39 -2.62 23.58 -23.53
C GLY A 39 -3.97 23.34 -22.85
N LEU A 40 -3.95 23.48 -21.53
CA LEU A 40 -4.98 24.15 -20.73
C LEU A 40 -4.49 24.11 -19.28
N GLN A 41 -4.04 25.26 -18.80
CA GLN A 41 -3.71 25.47 -17.39
C GLN A 41 -5.02 25.39 -16.60
N ASN A 42 -5.37 24.20 -16.16
CA ASN A 42 -6.41 24.03 -15.16
C ASN A 42 -5.73 24.23 -13.80
N THR A 43 -6.04 25.34 -13.13
CA THR A 43 -5.52 25.69 -11.80
C THR A 43 -6.06 24.79 -10.67
N ASN A 44 -6.73 23.71 -10.99
CA ASN A 44 -7.22 22.77 -10.01
C ASN A 44 -6.05 21.89 -9.51
N VAL A 45 -5.75 22.02 -8.22
CA VAL A 45 -4.83 21.14 -7.51
C VAL A 45 -5.42 19.73 -7.59
N ASN A 46 -4.80 18.86 -8.36
CA ASN A 46 -5.24 17.50 -8.48
C ASN A 46 -4.71 16.71 -7.28
N VAL A 47 -5.60 16.35 -6.37
CA VAL A 47 -5.30 15.41 -5.31
C VAL A 47 -5.22 14.04 -5.94
N ASN A 48 -4.06 13.39 -5.85
CA ASN A 48 -3.94 11.98 -6.24
C ASN A 48 -4.56 11.12 -5.13
N TYR A 49 -5.88 10.91 -5.20
CA TYR A 49 -6.65 10.15 -4.22
C TYR A 49 -6.16 8.72 -4.09
N VAL A 50 -5.79 8.13 -5.20
CA VAL A 50 -5.37 6.73 -5.28
C VAL A 50 -4.03 6.52 -4.58
N TYR A 51 -3.09 7.45 -4.79
CA TYR A 51 -1.79 7.34 -4.14
C TYR A 51 -1.91 7.54 -2.64
N ALA A 52 -2.67 8.54 -2.20
CA ALA A 52 -2.98 8.72 -0.78
C ALA A 52 -3.67 7.49 -0.18
N ALA A 53 -4.60 6.87 -0.94
CA ALA A 53 -5.30 5.66 -0.53
C ALA A 53 -4.37 4.45 -0.35
N SER A 54 -3.29 4.35 -1.13
CA SER A 54 -2.34 3.24 -1.07
C SER A 54 -1.24 3.41 -0.03
N LEU A 55 -0.87 4.64 0.32
CA LEU A 55 0.24 4.92 1.24
C LEU A 55 -0.13 4.83 2.73
N GLY A 56 -1.41 4.95 3.07
CA GLY A 56 -1.86 4.79 4.44
C GLY A 56 -1.64 6.00 5.36
N PHE A 57 -1.63 5.76 6.66
CA PHE A 57 -1.54 6.79 7.70
C PHE A 57 -0.12 7.37 7.79
N GLY A 58 0.06 8.66 7.51
CA GLY A 58 1.40 9.26 7.61
C GLY A 58 1.48 10.74 7.26
N GLY A 59 2.67 11.28 7.52
CA GLY A 59 3.10 12.61 7.07
C GLY A 59 3.98 12.48 5.83
N TYR A 60 3.64 13.20 4.80
CA TYR A 60 4.25 13.15 3.47
C TYR A 60 4.93 14.48 3.19
N SER A 61 6.17 14.43 2.73
CA SER A 61 6.91 15.60 2.28
C SER A 61 7.45 15.37 0.88
N LEU A 62 7.15 16.27 -0.03
CA LEU A 62 7.42 16.16 -1.45
C LEU A 62 7.71 17.53 -2.07
N GLY A 63 8.95 17.89 -2.28
CA GLY A 63 9.32 19.07 -3.08
C GLY A 63 8.61 20.40 -2.72
N GLY A 64 8.35 20.63 -1.42
CA GLY A 64 7.60 21.80 -0.94
C GLY A 64 6.09 21.57 -0.76
N LEU A 65 5.60 20.38 -1.08
CA LEU A 65 4.29 19.87 -0.67
C LEU A 65 4.43 19.18 0.68
N SER A 66 3.50 19.46 1.58
CA SER A 66 3.29 18.64 2.77
C SER A 66 1.88 18.07 2.76
N ALA A 67 1.74 16.82 3.15
CA ALA A 67 0.45 16.19 3.31
C ALA A 67 0.44 15.35 4.58
N ASN A 68 -0.68 15.37 5.29
CA ASN A 68 -0.94 14.45 6.39
C ASN A 68 -2.15 13.61 6.03
N VAL A 69 -1.98 12.30 6.01
CA VAL A 69 -3.05 11.36 5.72
C VAL A 69 -3.34 10.52 6.94
N TYR A 70 -4.59 10.49 7.35
CA TYR A 70 -5.09 9.67 8.44
C TYR A 70 -5.93 8.55 7.84
N ALA A 71 -5.45 7.32 7.93
CA ALA A 71 -6.12 6.14 7.38
C ALA A 71 -6.58 5.21 8.49
N LEU A 72 -7.83 4.78 8.43
CA LEU A 72 -8.41 3.74 9.26
C LEU A 72 -8.63 2.50 8.39
N PRO A 73 -7.77 1.46 8.48
CA PRO A 73 -7.87 0.25 7.68
C PRO A 73 -8.89 -0.73 8.30
N LEU A 74 -10.15 -0.36 8.30
CA LEU A 74 -11.20 -1.22 8.82
C LEU A 74 -11.35 -2.46 7.95
N SER A 75 -11.47 -3.63 8.58
CA SER A 75 -11.76 -4.87 7.88
C SER A 75 -12.53 -5.84 8.77
N TYR A 76 -13.33 -6.71 8.14
CA TYR A 76 -14.10 -7.72 8.83
C TYR A 76 -13.95 -9.07 8.13
N ALA A 77 -13.48 -10.09 8.85
CA ALA A 77 -13.37 -11.44 8.33
C ALA A 77 -14.72 -12.15 8.43
N LEU A 78 -15.24 -12.60 7.30
CA LEU A 78 -16.48 -13.37 7.24
C LEU A 78 -16.19 -14.83 7.62
N PRO A 79 -16.93 -15.40 8.56
CA PRO A 79 -16.82 -16.82 8.91
C PRO A 79 -17.47 -17.71 7.85
N GLY A 80 -17.00 -18.92 7.69
CA GLY A 80 -17.74 -19.99 7.06
C GLY A 80 -17.75 -20.02 5.52
N LEU A 81 -16.60 -19.76 4.88
CA LEU A 81 -16.49 -20.11 3.46
C LEU A 81 -16.51 -21.63 3.26
N PRO A 82 -17.08 -22.12 2.13
CA PRO A 82 -17.22 -23.56 1.88
C PRO A 82 -15.90 -24.29 1.65
N HIS A 83 -14.79 -23.58 1.47
CA HIS A 83 -13.46 -24.18 1.34
C HIS A 83 -12.68 -24.06 2.66
N ASP A 84 -12.16 -25.16 3.15
CA ASP A 84 -11.37 -25.23 4.36
C ASP A 84 -10.14 -24.31 4.28
N GLY A 85 -10.01 -23.46 5.27
CA GLY A 85 -8.90 -22.53 5.40
C GLY A 85 -9.03 -21.22 4.62
N TRP A 86 -10.01 -21.06 3.72
CA TRP A 86 -10.22 -19.80 3.02
C TRP A 86 -10.92 -18.78 3.92
N THR A 87 -10.49 -17.52 3.83
CA THR A 87 -11.09 -16.43 4.59
C THR A 87 -11.41 -15.26 3.66
N LEU A 88 -12.66 -14.85 3.62
CA LEU A 88 -13.08 -13.63 2.93
C LEU A 88 -13.06 -12.48 3.93
N LYS A 89 -12.32 -11.41 3.65
CA LYS A 89 -12.33 -10.17 4.40
C LYS A 89 -13.07 -9.09 3.62
N LEU A 90 -14.04 -8.47 4.24
CA LEU A 90 -14.56 -7.19 3.78
C LEU A 90 -13.61 -6.09 4.23
N LEU A 91 -13.29 -5.19 3.33
CA LEU A 91 -12.40 -4.07 3.56
C LEU A 91 -13.21 -2.78 3.53
N LEU A 92 -12.95 -1.88 4.48
CA LEU A 92 -13.55 -0.54 4.50
C LEU A 92 -12.49 0.47 4.96
N PRO A 93 -11.44 0.72 4.17
CA PRO A 93 -10.51 1.79 4.48
C PRO A 93 -11.19 3.15 4.30
N ILE A 94 -11.05 3.98 5.32
CA ILE A 94 -11.49 5.38 5.32
C ILE A 94 -10.26 6.25 5.55
N GLN A 95 -10.12 7.30 4.76
CA GLN A 95 -8.95 8.18 4.81
C GLN A 95 -9.37 9.63 4.78
N ILE A 96 -8.68 10.43 5.59
CA ILE A 96 -8.77 11.88 5.61
C ILE A 96 -7.39 12.44 5.30
N GLY A 97 -7.26 13.21 4.23
CA GLY A 97 -6.03 13.85 3.82
C GLY A 97 -6.09 15.37 4.03
N PHE A 98 -5.00 15.95 4.51
CA PHE A 98 -4.77 17.38 4.62
C PHE A 98 -3.54 17.73 3.81
N TYR A 99 -3.68 18.53 2.79
CA TYR A 99 -2.63 18.87 1.82
C TYR A 99 -2.37 20.36 1.85
N ASP A 100 -1.14 20.73 2.16
CA ASP A 100 -0.68 22.11 2.13
C ASP A 100 0.38 22.27 1.04
N PHE A 101 0.09 23.14 0.11
CA PHE A 101 0.99 23.48 -0.98
C PHE A 101 1.41 24.93 -0.86
N ASN A 102 2.70 25.17 -0.70
CA ASN A 102 3.32 26.48 -0.67
C ASN A 102 4.34 26.57 -1.78
N ALA A 103 4.03 27.27 -2.86
CA ALA A 103 4.95 27.50 -3.96
C ALA A 103 5.15 28.99 -4.19
N THR A 104 6.34 29.36 -4.65
CA THR A 104 6.61 30.70 -5.18
C THR A 104 6.70 30.60 -6.68
N VAL A 105 5.73 31.13 -7.40
CA VAL A 105 5.69 31.15 -8.86
C VAL A 105 5.79 32.60 -9.33
N ALA A 106 6.81 32.92 -10.13
CA ALA A 106 7.06 34.27 -10.62
C ALA A 106 7.11 35.35 -9.52
N GLY A 107 7.66 35.01 -8.33
CA GLY A 107 7.76 35.92 -7.19
C GLY A 107 6.49 36.03 -6.34
N GLN A 108 5.39 35.42 -6.73
CA GLN A 108 4.15 35.39 -5.95
C GLN A 108 4.08 34.08 -5.14
N LYS A 109 3.79 34.22 -3.85
CA LYS A 109 3.52 33.06 -2.97
C LYS A 109 2.10 32.57 -3.26
N ILE A 110 2.00 31.34 -3.74
CA ILE A 110 0.74 30.61 -3.88
C ILE A 110 0.65 29.65 -2.70
N SER A 111 -0.36 29.81 -1.87
CA SER A 111 -0.66 28.89 -0.77
C SER A 111 -2.03 28.28 -1.04
N ILE A 112 -2.07 26.97 -1.17
CA ILE A 112 -3.29 26.20 -1.37
C ILE A 112 -3.38 25.19 -0.24
N SER A 113 -4.49 25.21 0.48
CA SER A 113 -4.82 24.19 1.48
C SER A 113 -6.04 23.41 0.99
N GLN A 114 -5.89 22.12 0.89
CA GLN A 114 -6.93 21.22 0.43
C GLN A 114 -7.08 20.05 1.38
N GLN A 115 -8.29 19.56 1.53
CA GLN A 115 -8.61 18.38 2.31
C GLN A 115 -9.25 17.35 1.40
N SER A 116 -9.14 16.08 1.75
CA SER A 116 -9.87 15.00 1.07
C SER A 116 -10.44 14.00 2.07
N LEU A 117 -11.58 13.45 1.71
CA LEU A 117 -12.17 12.29 2.37
C LEU A 117 -12.34 11.21 1.33
N THR A 118 -11.81 10.03 1.61
CA THR A 118 -11.88 8.89 0.69
C THR A 118 -12.34 7.65 1.43
N ALA A 119 -13.28 6.91 0.84
CA ALA A 119 -13.74 5.62 1.33
C ALA A 119 -13.74 4.63 0.16
N VAL A 120 -13.02 3.52 0.31
CA VAL A 120 -12.81 2.54 -0.78
C VAL A 120 -13.16 1.13 -0.29
N PRO A 121 -14.46 0.83 -0.07
CA PRO A 121 -14.87 -0.50 0.32
C PRO A 121 -14.45 -1.56 -0.69
N GLY A 122 -14.30 -2.80 -0.23
CA GLY A 122 -13.93 -3.91 -1.08
C GLY A 122 -13.84 -5.24 -0.36
N ALA A 123 -13.17 -6.19 -1.00
CA ALA A 123 -13.00 -7.53 -0.47
C ALA A 123 -11.59 -8.06 -0.76
N GLU A 124 -11.07 -8.87 0.13
CA GLU A 124 -9.83 -9.64 0.03
C GLU A 124 -10.13 -11.11 0.34
N LEU A 125 -9.75 -12.00 -0.55
CA LEU A 125 -9.85 -13.45 -0.33
C LEU A 125 -8.48 -13.98 0.10
N GLN A 126 -8.37 -14.54 1.29
CA GLN A 126 -7.16 -15.18 1.78
C GLN A 126 -7.20 -16.67 1.48
N ILE A 127 -6.29 -17.12 0.63
CA ILE A 127 -6.17 -18.49 0.15
C ILE A 127 -4.88 -19.08 0.69
N PRO A 128 -4.90 -19.94 1.72
CA PRO A 128 -3.71 -20.69 2.13
C PRO A 128 -3.36 -21.71 1.05
N ILE A 129 -2.19 -21.57 0.47
CA ILE A 129 -1.65 -22.54 -0.50
C ILE A 129 -1.02 -23.71 0.24
N ASN A 130 -0.42 -23.44 1.39
CA ASN A 130 0.16 -24.41 2.31
C ASN A 130 0.40 -23.74 3.67
N ASP A 131 1.04 -24.46 4.62
CA ASP A 131 1.26 -23.99 6.00
C ASP A 131 2.12 -22.71 6.13
N TRP A 132 2.79 -22.30 5.07
CA TRP A 132 3.71 -21.16 5.11
C TRP A 132 3.41 -20.09 4.05
N LEU A 133 2.51 -20.32 3.09
CA LEU A 133 2.22 -19.40 1.99
C LEU A 133 0.70 -19.14 1.89
N VAL A 134 0.33 -17.87 1.96
CA VAL A 134 -1.03 -17.38 1.72
C VAL A 134 -1.02 -16.42 0.53
N VAL A 135 -1.98 -16.58 -0.38
CA VAL A 135 -2.24 -15.65 -1.48
C VAL A 135 -3.51 -14.86 -1.20
N LYS A 136 -3.50 -13.56 -1.49
CA LYS A 136 -4.54 -12.61 -1.11
C LYS A 136 -4.94 -11.75 -2.31
N PRO A 137 -5.75 -12.25 -3.28
CA PRO A 137 -6.38 -11.39 -4.28
C PRO A 137 -7.39 -10.45 -3.61
N PHE A 138 -7.45 -9.21 -4.09
CA PHE A 138 -8.38 -8.20 -3.58
C PHE A 138 -8.88 -7.27 -4.67
N ALA A 139 -10.05 -6.67 -4.42
CA ALA A 139 -10.61 -5.59 -5.23
C ALA A 139 -11.36 -4.62 -4.32
N GLN A 140 -11.20 -3.34 -4.60
CA GLN A 140 -11.82 -2.24 -3.85
C GLN A 140 -12.30 -1.17 -4.83
N GLY A 141 -13.43 -0.54 -4.53
CA GLY A 141 -13.98 0.56 -5.31
C GLY A 141 -14.78 1.49 -4.42
N GLY A 142 -14.62 2.79 -4.62
CA GLY A 142 -15.24 3.77 -3.75
C GLY A 142 -15.18 5.17 -4.29
N VAL A 143 -15.29 6.14 -3.39
CA VAL A 143 -15.39 7.54 -3.73
C VAL A 143 -14.41 8.36 -2.89
N GLY A 144 -13.85 9.39 -3.51
CA GLY A 144 -13.10 10.46 -2.89
C GLY A 144 -13.79 11.79 -3.11
N HIS A 145 -13.76 12.66 -2.11
CA HIS A 145 -14.23 14.04 -2.19
C HIS A 145 -13.14 14.97 -1.69
N ALA A 146 -12.83 16.00 -2.46
CA ALA A 146 -11.92 17.06 -2.04
C ALA A 146 -12.69 18.33 -1.70
N PHE A 147 -12.25 19.03 -0.68
CA PHE A 147 -12.82 20.28 -0.23
C PHE A 147 -11.69 21.24 0.21
N GLY A 148 -11.91 22.55 0.07
CA GLY A 148 -10.92 23.58 0.41
C GLY A 148 -10.86 24.71 -0.59
N THR A 149 -9.91 25.62 -0.37
CA THR A 149 -9.71 26.79 -1.24
C THR A 149 -9.02 26.43 -2.54
N GLY A 150 -9.59 26.79 -3.67
CA GLY A 150 -8.98 26.66 -5.01
C GLY A 150 -9.36 25.39 -5.78
N SER A 151 -10.16 24.51 -5.23
CA SER A 151 -10.73 23.39 -5.97
C SER A 151 -12.23 23.58 -6.15
N GLY A 152 -12.76 23.17 -7.29
CA GLY A 152 -14.20 23.08 -7.52
C GLY A 152 -14.87 21.94 -6.73
N ASN A 153 -14.30 21.50 -5.59
CA ASN A 153 -14.76 20.37 -4.78
C ASN A 153 -14.99 19.09 -5.61
N PRO A 154 -13.99 18.60 -6.34
CA PRO A 154 -14.18 17.48 -7.22
C PRO A 154 -14.45 16.18 -6.44
N ASN A 155 -15.41 15.42 -6.94
CA ASN A 155 -15.58 14.04 -6.56
C ASN A 155 -14.72 13.15 -7.48
N ALA A 156 -14.22 12.06 -6.96
CA ALA A 156 -13.52 11.06 -7.74
C ALA A 156 -14.03 9.65 -7.43
N TRP A 157 -14.08 8.83 -8.44
CA TRP A 157 -14.20 7.38 -8.29
C TRP A 157 -12.79 6.82 -8.09
N VAL A 158 -12.61 6.02 -7.06
CA VAL A 158 -11.31 5.43 -6.71
C VAL A 158 -11.45 3.91 -6.76
N TYR A 159 -10.51 3.24 -7.39
CA TYR A 159 -10.51 1.79 -7.51
C TYR A 159 -9.12 1.21 -7.36
N LEU A 160 -9.04 0.03 -6.74
CA LEU A 160 -7.82 -0.75 -6.58
C LEU A 160 -8.15 -2.23 -6.79
N ALA A 161 -7.28 -2.92 -7.49
CA ALA A 161 -7.36 -4.38 -7.60
C ALA A 161 -5.94 -4.95 -7.65
N GLY A 162 -5.78 -6.17 -7.16
CA GLY A 162 -4.48 -6.79 -7.17
C GLY A 162 -4.45 -8.14 -6.48
N ALA A 163 -3.24 -8.63 -6.30
CA ALA A 163 -2.98 -9.81 -5.50
C ALA A 163 -1.70 -9.58 -4.69
N ARG A 164 -1.71 -10.06 -3.47
CA ARG A 164 -0.54 -10.13 -2.60
C ARG A 164 -0.29 -11.57 -2.20
N SER A 165 0.94 -11.88 -1.81
CA SER A 165 1.24 -13.14 -1.15
C SER A 165 2.16 -12.90 0.03
N VAL A 166 2.02 -13.75 1.05
CA VAL A 166 2.89 -13.75 2.22
C VAL A 166 3.36 -15.16 2.46
N ALA A 167 4.67 -15.34 2.44
CA ALA A 167 5.33 -16.56 2.93
C ALA A 167 5.86 -16.27 4.33
N GLN A 168 5.57 -17.18 5.28
CA GLN A 168 6.00 -17.04 6.66
C GLN A 168 6.54 -18.35 7.21
N TRP A 169 7.69 -18.30 7.89
CA TRP A 169 8.29 -19.48 8.54
C TRP A 169 9.02 -19.10 9.83
N ARG A 170 9.31 -20.09 10.65
CA ARG A 170 10.05 -19.92 11.90
C ARG A 170 11.37 -20.65 11.86
N ALA A 171 12.44 -19.98 12.30
CA ALA A 171 13.76 -20.56 12.43
C ALA A 171 14.55 -19.84 13.54
N GLY A 172 15.25 -20.60 14.40
CA GLY A 172 16.14 -20.05 15.43
C GLY A 172 15.46 -19.10 16.43
N GLY A 173 14.17 -19.27 16.71
CA GLY A 173 13.40 -18.37 17.59
C GLY A 173 12.93 -17.09 16.93
N TYR A 174 13.17 -16.92 15.62
CA TYR A 174 12.68 -15.81 14.80
C TYR A 174 11.53 -16.26 13.91
N THR A 175 10.66 -15.34 13.59
CA THR A 175 9.67 -15.48 12.52
C THR A 175 10.10 -14.62 11.34
N PHE A 176 10.22 -15.21 10.18
CA PHE A 176 10.54 -14.52 8.93
C PHE A 176 9.28 -14.44 8.08
N SER A 177 9.07 -13.29 7.45
CA SER A 177 8.00 -13.10 6.49
C SER A 177 8.59 -12.53 5.19
N LEU A 178 8.12 -13.02 4.06
CA LEU A 178 8.40 -12.49 2.73
C LEU A 178 7.08 -12.19 2.06
N GLY A 179 6.84 -10.93 1.73
CA GLY A 179 5.66 -10.47 1.05
C GLY A 179 5.99 -10.05 -0.38
N ASN A 180 5.06 -10.26 -1.28
CA ASN A 180 5.10 -9.67 -2.62
C ASN A 180 3.68 -9.35 -3.09
N GLY A 181 3.56 -8.45 -4.07
CA GLY A 181 2.27 -8.06 -4.58
C GLY A 181 2.36 -7.31 -5.91
N ALA A 182 1.23 -7.32 -6.60
CA ALA A 182 0.98 -6.48 -7.75
C ALA A 182 -0.36 -5.78 -7.54
N VAL A 183 -0.38 -4.47 -7.68
CA VAL A 183 -1.56 -3.63 -7.47
C VAL A 183 -1.76 -2.76 -8.69
N TYR A 184 -2.96 -2.77 -9.24
CA TYR A 184 -3.46 -1.78 -10.18
C TYR A 184 -4.40 -0.86 -9.45
N ALA A 185 -4.19 0.42 -9.55
CA ALA A 185 -4.99 1.40 -8.87
C ALA A 185 -5.23 2.63 -9.76
N GLY A 186 -6.38 3.27 -9.60
CA GLY A 186 -6.73 4.46 -10.37
C GLY A 186 -7.84 5.27 -9.75
N ASP A 187 -7.96 6.52 -10.22
CA ASP A 187 -9.10 7.37 -9.93
C ASP A 187 -9.58 8.12 -11.19
N THR A 188 -10.84 8.48 -11.15
CA THR A 188 -11.47 9.28 -12.21
C THR A 188 -12.25 10.40 -11.58
N THR A 189 -11.84 11.64 -11.86
CA THR A 189 -12.49 12.85 -11.32
C THR A 189 -13.78 13.13 -12.07
N ALA A 190 -14.88 13.21 -11.33
CA ALA A 190 -16.19 13.49 -11.89
C ALA A 190 -16.24 14.91 -12.51
N GLY A 191 -16.79 15.02 -13.70
CA GLY A 191 -17.00 16.30 -14.40
C GLY A 191 -15.79 16.80 -15.20
N SER A 192 -14.58 16.36 -14.93
CA SER A 192 -13.39 16.76 -15.70
C SER A 192 -12.94 15.72 -16.73
N GLY A 193 -13.40 14.47 -16.60
CA GLY A 193 -12.91 13.33 -17.39
C GLY A 193 -11.44 12.99 -17.13
N PHE A 194 -10.83 13.62 -16.12
CA PHE A 194 -9.46 13.34 -15.75
C PHE A 194 -9.38 11.99 -15.02
N ALA A 195 -8.52 11.12 -15.50
CA ALA A 195 -8.27 9.80 -14.91
C ALA A 195 -6.77 9.60 -14.72
N GLU A 196 -6.40 9.13 -13.54
CA GLU A 196 -5.05 8.66 -13.23
C GLU A 196 -5.07 7.20 -12.86
N HIS A 197 -4.04 6.48 -13.24
CA HIS A 197 -3.87 5.08 -12.86
C HIS A 197 -2.38 4.72 -12.79
N TYR A 198 -2.07 3.73 -12.00
CA TYR A 198 -0.72 3.17 -11.90
C TYR A 198 -0.74 1.67 -11.61
N VAL A 199 0.40 1.05 -11.89
CA VAL A 199 0.72 -0.30 -11.44
C VAL A 199 1.85 -0.20 -10.43
N SER A 200 1.74 -0.93 -9.33
CA SER A 200 2.80 -1.09 -8.34
C SER A 200 3.16 -2.56 -8.20
N LEU A 201 4.42 -2.88 -8.35
CA LEU A 201 4.99 -4.17 -7.98
C LEU A 201 5.69 -4.00 -6.65
N GLN A 202 5.43 -4.90 -5.72
CA GLN A 202 5.82 -4.75 -4.32
C GLN A 202 6.55 -5.99 -3.84
N ILE A 203 7.61 -5.80 -3.07
CA ILE A 203 8.29 -6.87 -2.34
C ILE A 203 8.66 -6.37 -0.96
N ALA A 204 8.55 -7.20 0.06
CA ALA A 204 9.00 -6.87 1.41
C ALA A 204 9.48 -8.10 2.17
N ALA A 205 10.38 -7.87 3.09
CA ALA A 205 10.85 -8.88 4.04
C ALA A 205 10.73 -8.34 5.46
N GLU A 206 10.33 -9.20 6.40
CA GLU A 206 10.24 -8.89 7.82
C GLU A 206 10.92 -10.00 8.63
N VAL A 207 11.61 -9.61 9.70
CA VAL A 207 12.08 -10.50 10.73
C VAL A 207 11.50 -10.07 12.08
N ARG A 208 10.87 -11.01 12.79
CA ARG A 208 10.27 -10.78 14.11
C ARG A 208 10.93 -11.64 15.16
N ARG A 209 11.03 -11.12 16.37
CA ARG A 209 11.54 -11.81 17.53
C ARG A 209 10.66 -11.55 18.75
N PRO A 210 10.21 -12.58 19.47
CA PRO A 210 9.61 -12.41 20.78
C PRO A 210 10.62 -11.79 21.75
N LEU A 211 10.16 -10.86 22.57
CA LEU A 211 10.96 -10.27 23.63
C LEU A 211 11.03 -11.23 24.80
N GLY A 212 12.13 -11.19 25.55
CA GLY A 212 12.42 -12.15 26.64
C GLY A 212 11.61 -11.93 27.93
N PHE A 213 10.48 -11.21 27.87
CA PHE A 213 9.59 -10.94 28.99
C PHE A 213 8.12 -11.09 28.60
N GLN A 214 7.26 -11.23 29.63
CA GLN A 214 5.81 -11.32 29.46
C GLN A 214 5.11 -10.18 30.19
N ILE A 215 3.99 -9.74 29.62
CA ILE A 215 3.06 -8.80 30.25
C ILE A 215 1.76 -9.57 30.46
N GLY A 216 1.55 -10.04 31.71
CA GLY A 216 0.49 -11.01 32.01
C GLY A 216 0.76 -12.33 31.29
N HIS A 217 -0.13 -12.74 30.39
CA HIS A 217 0.01 -13.96 29.56
C HIS A 217 0.48 -13.68 28.12
N TRP A 218 0.82 -12.43 27.82
CA TRP A 218 1.23 -11.98 26.49
C TRP A 218 2.74 -11.87 26.39
N THR A 219 3.33 -12.40 25.33
CA THR A 219 4.75 -12.22 24.99
C THR A 219 4.85 -11.14 23.90
N PRO A 220 5.30 -9.92 24.23
CA PRO A 220 5.55 -8.90 23.22
C PRO A 220 6.58 -9.39 22.22
N ASP A 221 6.42 -8.99 20.96
CA ASP A 221 7.41 -9.21 19.92
C ASP A 221 7.71 -7.90 19.17
N ILE A 222 8.92 -7.81 18.64
CA ILE A 222 9.36 -6.72 17.78
C ILE A 222 9.70 -7.28 16.40
N GLY A 223 9.28 -6.56 15.35
CA GLY A 223 9.61 -6.83 13.96
C GLY A 223 10.36 -5.68 13.34
N LEU A 224 11.32 -6.01 12.48
CA LEU A 224 11.97 -5.07 11.57
C LEU A 224 11.65 -5.51 10.15
N TYR A 225 11.32 -4.56 9.27
CA TYR A 225 11.01 -4.86 7.89
C TYR A 225 11.63 -3.86 6.93
N ALA A 226 11.79 -4.32 5.68
CA ALA A 226 12.11 -3.48 4.55
C ALA A 226 11.18 -3.86 3.39
N ALA A 227 10.79 -2.86 2.60
CA ALA A 227 9.95 -3.04 1.41
C ALA A 227 10.46 -2.21 0.25
N GLU A 228 10.16 -2.65 -0.97
CA GLU A 228 10.38 -1.92 -2.20
C GLU A 228 9.10 -1.92 -3.02
N TYR A 229 8.78 -0.75 -3.58
CA TYR A 229 7.66 -0.49 -4.47
C TYR A 229 8.22 -0.01 -5.80
N TYR A 230 8.00 -0.78 -6.84
CA TYR A 230 8.41 -0.44 -8.19
C TYR A 230 7.19 -0.07 -9.04
N TYR A 231 7.27 1.03 -9.76
CA TYR A 231 6.23 1.54 -10.62
C TYR A 231 6.67 1.42 -12.09
N PRO A 232 6.22 0.40 -12.85
CA PRO A 232 6.58 0.21 -14.26
C PRO A 232 6.25 1.43 -15.13
N ALA A 233 5.16 2.12 -14.83
CA ALA A 233 4.88 3.46 -15.32
C ALA A 233 5.06 4.42 -14.15
N PRO A 234 6.00 5.37 -14.23
CA PRO A 234 6.31 6.27 -13.12
C PRO A 234 5.10 7.03 -12.62
N LEU A 235 5.02 7.18 -11.30
CA LEU A 235 4.08 8.12 -10.72
C LEU A 235 4.55 9.54 -11.02
N VAL A 236 3.70 10.34 -11.64
CA VAL A 236 4.01 11.73 -11.96
C VAL A 236 3.18 12.63 -11.06
N PHE A 237 3.87 13.27 -10.11
CA PHE A 237 3.23 14.27 -9.25
C PHE A 237 3.43 15.65 -9.83
N SER A 238 2.31 16.34 -9.92
CA SER A 238 2.11 17.73 -10.10
C SER A 238 2.56 18.41 -11.41
N ARG A 239 1.55 18.90 -11.99
CA ARG A 239 1.52 19.90 -13.05
C ARG A 239 1.90 21.32 -12.57
N PHE A 240 2.20 21.51 -11.28
CA PHE A 240 2.49 22.82 -10.67
C PHE A 240 3.98 23.13 -10.54
N LEU A 241 4.84 22.11 -10.63
CA LEU A 241 6.28 22.31 -10.62
C LEU A 241 6.75 22.49 -12.06
N HIS A 242 7.66 23.44 -12.30
CA HIS A 242 8.32 23.57 -13.61
C HIS A 242 9.00 22.26 -14.05
N THR A 243 9.28 21.38 -13.12
CA THR A 243 9.77 20.03 -13.36
C THR A 243 8.83 19.06 -12.63
N PRO A 244 8.03 18.24 -13.34
CA PRO A 244 7.18 17.24 -12.70
C PRO A 244 8.04 16.25 -11.91
N LEU A 245 7.64 15.97 -10.68
CA LEU A 245 8.27 14.96 -9.88
C LEU A 245 7.85 13.60 -10.38
N ARG A 246 8.82 12.75 -10.64
CA ARG A 246 8.64 11.41 -11.17
C ARG A 246 9.18 10.39 -10.19
N ILE A 247 8.36 9.42 -9.82
CA ILE A 247 8.73 8.34 -8.90
C ILE A 247 8.65 7.02 -9.66
N ASP A 248 9.79 6.39 -9.87
CA ASP A 248 9.91 5.07 -10.51
C ASP A 248 9.96 3.96 -9.44
N ASN A 249 10.51 4.26 -8.28
CA ASN A 249 10.60 3.32 -7.15
C ASN A 249 10.58 4.04 -5.81
N GLN A 250 10.20 3.31 -4.78
CA GLN A 250 10.26 3.73 -3.39
C GLN A 250 10.75 2.59 -2.53
N ASN A 251 11.51 2.94 -1.51
CA ASN A 251 11.98 2.02 -0.49
C ASN A 251 11.35 2.37 0.84
N GLU A 252 11.07 1.38 1.63
CA GLU A 252 10.52 1.54 2.97
C GLU A 252 11.35 0.72 3.95
N ILE A 253 11.64 1.31 5.09
CA ILE A 253 12.17 0.61 6.26
C ILE A 253 11.33 0.96 7.46
N GLY A 254 11.09 -0.02 8.32
CA GLY A 254 10.27 0.23 9.48
C GLY A 254 10.39 -0.86 10.53
N PHE A 255 9.70 -0.64 11.63
CA PHE A 255 9.55 -1.60 12.70
C PHE A 255 8.09 -1.74 13.11
N SER A 256 7.78 -2.84 13.76
CA SER A 256 6.46 -3.12 14.31
C SER A 256 6.58 -3.78 15.68
N VAL A 257 5.63 -3.53 16.54
CA VAL A 257 5.47 -4.17 17.85
C VAL A 257 4.13 -4.87 17.87
N GLY A 258 4.09 -6.08 18.40
CA GLY A 258 2.89 -6.89 18.51
C GLY A 258 2.99 -7.90 19.64
N ILE A 259 2.22 -8.96 19.52
CA ILE A 259 2.15 -10.07 20.47
C ILE A 259 2.46 -11.34 19.70
N ALA A 260 3.31 -12.20 20.26
CA ALA A 260 3.77 -13.43 19.61
C ALA A 260 2.68 -14.52 19.55
N GLU A 261 1.76 -14.51 20.52
CA GLU A 261 0.62 -15.41 20.59
C GLU A 261 -0.49 -14.96 19.61
N PRO A 262 -1.25 -15.91 19.03
CA PRO A 262 -2.42 -15.59 18.24
C PRO A 262 -3.43 -14.77 19.06
N PHE A 263 -3.67 -13.57 18.65
CA PHE A 263 -4.57 -12.62 19.32
C PHE A 263 -5.54 -11.99 18.32
N LYS A 264 -6.78 -11.86 18.72
CA LYS A 264 -7.80 -11.12 17.96
C LYS A 264 -8.30 -9.95 18.77
N LEU A 265 -8.19 -8.76 18.19
CA LEU A 265 -8.78 -7.54 18.74
C LEU A 265 -9.86 -7.06 17.78
N LEU A 266 -11.12 -7.17 18.17
CA LEU A 266 -12.26 -6.93 17.28
C LEU A 266 -12.16 -7.79 16.00
N SER A 267 -12.01 -7.16 14.84
CA SER A 267 -11.85 -7.81 13.55
C SER A 267 -10.40 -8.01 13.10
N LEU A 268 -9.44 -7.51 13.88
CA LEU A 268 -8.01 -7.59 13.57
C LEU A 268 -7.42 -8.89 14.13
N SER A 269 -6.83 -9.71 13.27
CA SER A 269 -6.05 -10.89 13.68
C SER A 269 -4.59 -10.48 13.84
N ASN A 270 -4.01 -10.75 15.02
CA ASN A 270 -2.63 -10.41 15.37
C ASN A 270 -2.32 -8.92 15.11
N PRO A 271 -3.06 -7.98 15.75
CA PRO A 271 -2.84 -6.55 15.55
C PRO A 271 -1.43 -6.17 15.98
N ARG A 272 -0.79 -5.37 15.15
CA ARG A 272 0.54 -4.83 15.36
C ARG A 272 0.49 -3.33 15.11
N ILE A 273 1.35 -2.58 15.76
CA ILE A 273 1.56 -1.18 15.49
C ILE A 273 3.04 -0.94 15.23
N GLY A 274 3.34 -0.08 14.31
CA GLY A 274 4.72 0.23 13.95
C GLY A 274 4.86 1.61 13.34
N ALA A 275 6.08 1.91 12.96
CA ALA A 275 6.41 3.12 12.23
C ALA A 275 7.42 2.79 11.14
N GLY A 276 7.39 3.56 10.08
CA GLY A 276 8.27 3.40 8.93
C GLY A 276 8.59 4.72 8.25
N ILE A 277 9.61 4.65 7.43
CA ILE A 277 10.02 5.73 6.54
C ILE A 277 10.02 5.18 5.13
N VAL A 278 9.23 5.79 4.24
CA VAL A 278 9.27 5.55 2.80
C VAL A 278 10.08 6.66 2.15
N PHE A 279 10.97 6.31 1.25
CA PHE A 279 11.82 7.27 0.54
C PHE A 279 12.09 6.80 -0.89
N GLY A 280 12.25 7.75 -1.80
CA GLY A 280 12.52 7.50 -3.22
C GLY A 280 11.88 8.55 -4.11
N GLY A 281 12.50 8.85 -5.25
CA GLY A 281 12.00 9.82 -6.21
C GLY A 281 11.75 11.23 -5.67
N GLY A 282 12.47 11.65 -4.61
CA GLY A 282 12.29 12.95 -3.95
C GLY A 282 11.13 13.01 -2.96
N LEU A 283 10.41 11.91 -2.74
CA LEU A 283 9.39 11.77 -1.70
C LEU A 283 10.03 11.21 -0.43
N THR A 284 9.62 11.74 0.72
CA THR A 284 9.86 11.16 2.03
C THR A 284 8.56 11.11 2.80
N VAL A 285 8.24 9.94 3.37
CA VAL A 285 7.03 9.71 4.15
C VAL A 285 7.41 9.11 5.49
N TYR A 286 6.92 9.73 6.56
CA TYR A 286 6.92 9.14 7.90
C TYR A 286 5.53 8.65 8.19
N HIS A 287 5.37 7.36 8.45
CA HIS A 287 4.06 6.79 8.65
C HIS A 287 3.98 5.82 9.83
N ILE A 288 2.76 5.69 10.35
CA ILE A 288 2.41 4.64 11.30
C ILE A 288 1.78 3.50 10.49
N ASN A 289 2.21 2.28 10.75
CA ASN A 289 1.65 1.09 10.12
C ASN A 289 0.93 0.21 11.14
N PHE A 290 0.04 -0.64 10.65
CA PHE A 290 -0.71 -1.60 11.45
C PHE A 290 -0.27 -3.04 11.16
N GLY A 291 1.03 -3.24 11.02
CA GLY A 291 1.68 -4.52 10.77
C GLY A 291 2.55 -4.53 9.53
N PHE A 292 2.94 -5.73 9.12
CA PHE A 292 3.66 -5.93 7.86
C PHE A 292 2.81 -5.49 6.67
N PRO A 293 3.35 -4.78 5.68
CA PRO A 293 2.56 -4.12 4.62
C PRO A 293 1.85 -5.05 3.63
N PHE A 294 1.81 -6.38 3.90
CA PHE A 294 1.23 -7.40 3.03
C PHE A 294 0.14 -8.24 3.67
#